data_765dbe9b396aafbbaa30db961831c4d7
#
_entry.id   765dbe9b396aafbbaa30db961831c4d7
#
_cell.length_a   1.000
_cell.length_b   1.000
_cell.length_c   1.000
_cell.angle_alpha   90.00
_cell.angle_beta   90.00
_cell.angle_gamma   90.00
#
_symmetry.space_group_name_H-M   'P 1'
#
loop_
_entity.id
_entity.type
_entity.pdbx_description
1 polymer ?
#
loop_
_entity_poly.entity_id
_entity_poly.type
_entity_poly.pdbx_seq_one_letter_code
_entity_poly.pdbx_strand_id
1 'polypeptide(L)'
;WQENDRWSGVIRDYSAEEVISLRGSVNVEYSLARQGAEKLWQSLNSNSYTHAMGALTGGQAVQMVKGGLEAIYLSGWQVAGDANLAEQVYPDQSLYPANSVPTVVRRINNALRRADQIEWSEGKRDSEWLVPIVADAEAGFGGPLNAFELMKSMIEAGAAGVHWEDQLASEKKCGHMGGKVLVPPQQHIR
;
A
#
# COMPACT_ATOMS: atom_id res chain seq x y z
N TRP A 1 10.82 4.93 17.98
CA TRP A 1 11.48 4.66 16.70
C TRP A 1 13.02 4.75 16.76
N GLN A 2 13.59 5.54 17.67
CA GLN A 2 15.03 5.77 17.79
C GLN A 2 15.84 4.49 18.10
N GLU A 3 15.22 3.51 18.75
CA GLU A 3 15.85 2.25 19.18
C GLU A 3 15.56 1.06 18.25
N ASN A 4 14.91 1.29 17.11
CA ASN A 4 14.53 0.23 16.19
C ASN A 4 15.43 0.25 14.96
N ASP A 5 16.19 -0.82 14.73
CA ASP A 5 17.14 -0.98 13.62
C ASP A 5 16.51 -0.74 12.24
N ARG A 6 15.21 -0.97 12.10
CA ARG A 6 14.46 -0.64 10.88
C ARG A 6 14.61 0.83 10.46
N TRP A 7 14.78 1.73 11.42
CA TRP A 7 14.89 3.17 11.19
C TRP A 7 16.32 3.68 11.26
N SER A 8 17.31 2.77 11.28
CA SER A 8 18.73 3.13 11.29
C SER A 8 19.05 3.98 10.06
N GLY A 9 19.71 5.12 10.28
CA GLY A 9 20.07 6.08 9.23
C GLY A 9 18.94 7.03 8.80
N VAL A 10 17.70 6.88 9.33
CA VAL A 10 16.61 7.84 9.08
C VAL A 10 16.73 9.00 10.06
N ILE A 11 17.01 10.18 9.51
CA ILE A 11 17.10 11.43 10.29
C ILE A 11 15.74 12.14 10.23
N ARG A 12 15.24 12.55 11.39
CA ARG A 12 14.04 13.38 11.53
C ARG A 12 14.42 14.69 12.19
N ASP A 13 13.99 15.80 11.64
CA ASP A 13 14.23 17.16 12.12
C ASP A 13 13.13 17.66 13.09
N TYR A 14 12.25 16.76 13.54
CA TYR A 14 11.20 17.01 14.52
C TYR A 14 11.27 16.03 15.69
N SER A 15 10.78 16.45 16.85
CA SER A 15 10.77 15.66 18.08
C SER A 15 9.52 14.80 18.24
N ALA A 16 9.57 13.84 19.16
CA ALA A 16 8.38 13.04 19.52
C ALA A 16 7.31 13.91 20.20
N GLU A 17 7.71 14.90 20.97
CA GLU A 17 6.82 15.86 21.65
C GLU A 17 6.04 16.71 20.64
N GLU A 18 6.69 17.16 19.56
CA GLU A 18 6.03 17.88 18.48
C GLU A 18 4.98 17.00 17.80
N VAL A 19 5.29 15.74 17.49
CA VAL A 19 4.31 14.79 16.92
C VAL A 19 3.12 14.59 17.87
N ILE A 20 3.37 14.39 19.17
CA ILE A 20 2.33 14.21 20.18
C ILE A 20 1.43 15.44 20.28
N SER A 21 2.01 16.64 20.23
CA SER A 21 1.26 17.90 20.31
C SER A 21 0.30 18.10 19.13
N LEU A 22 0.64 17.56 17.96
CA LEU A 22 -0.14 17.74 16.71
C LEU A 22 -1.17 16.65 16.47
N ARG A 23 -1.01 15.46 17.04
CA ARG A 23 -1.90 14.31 16.76
C ARG A 23 -3.30 14.41 17.37
N GLY A 24 -3.53 15.37 18.28
CA GLY A 24 -4.79 15.51 19.01
C GLY A 24 -4.90 14.56 20.21
N SER A 25 -6.11 14.50 20.79
CA SER A 25 -6.39 13.76 22.03
C SER A 25 -6.59 12.26 21.87
N VAL A 26 -6.80 11.79 20.63
CA VAL A 26 -7.04 10.38 20.33
C VAL A 26 -5.87 9.81 19.54
N ASN A 27 -5.32 8.69 20.01
CA ASN A 27 -4.33 7.94 19.27
C ASN A 27 -5.03 7.03 18.27
N VAL A 28 -5.14 7.48 17.02
CA VAL A 28 -5.74 6.70 15.95
C VAL A 28 -4.78 5.63 15.48
N GLU A 29 -5.23 4.37 15.47
CA GLU A 29 -4.50 3.24 14.92
C GLU A 29 -5.28 2.56 13.80
N TYR A 30 -4.55 2.19 12.75
CA TYR A 30 -5.06 1.37 11.64
C TYR A 30 -4.47 -0.03 11.75
N SER A 31 -5.16 -0.92 12.47
CA SER A 31 -4.66 -2.24 12.86
C SER A 31 -4.20 -3.09 11.68
N LEU A 32 -4.94 -3.09 10.55
CA LEU A 32 -4.57 -3.86 9.38
C LEU A 32 -3.27 -3.37 8.75
N ALA A 33 -3.09 -2.05 8.62
CA ALA A 33 -1.86 -1.47 8.09
C ALA A 33 -0.66 -1.79 9.00
N ARG A 34 -0.80 -1.62 10.32
CA ARG A 34 0.27 -1.92 11.28
C ARG A 34 0.67 -3.39 11.24
N GLN A 35 -0.29 -4.30 11.42
CA GLN A 35 -0.02 -5.74 11.42
C GLN A 35 0.51 -6.22 10.07
N GLY A 36 -0.06 -5.71 8.96
CA GLY A 36 0.41 -6.03 7.63
C GLY A 36 1.86 -5.57 7.40
N ALA A 37 2.21 -4.35 7.83
CA ALA A 37 3.56 -3.81 7.70
C ALA A 37 4.58 -4.61 8.55
N GLU A 38 4.20 -5.04 9.76
CA GLU A 38 5.04 -5.89 10.62
C GLU A 38 5.27 -7.27 9.97
N LYS A 39 4.21 -7.91 9.46
CA LYS A 39 4.30 -9.19 8.74
C LYS A 39 5.16 -9.08 7.48
N LEU A 40 4.95 -8.05 6.68
CA LEU A 40 5.74 -7.83 5.46
C LEU A 40 7.22 -7.64 5.79
N TRP A 41 7.53 -6.81 6.77
CA TRP A 41 8.90 -6.59 7.23
C TRP A 41 9.55 -7.88 7.71
N GLN A 42 8.84 -8.66 8.52
CA GLN A 42 9.33 -9.96 9.01
C GLN A 42 9.58 -10.92 7.84
N SER A 43 8.64 -11.06 6.91
CA SER A 43 8.78 -11.93 5.75
C SER A 43 10.00 -11.57 4.90
N LEU A 44 10.18 -10.28 4.59
CA LEU A 44 11.31 -9.79 3.79
C LEU A 44 12.68 -9.98 4.46
N ASN A 45 12.73 -10.08 5.80
CA ASN A 45 13.98 -10.26 6.54
C ASN A 45 14.26 -11.72 6.96
N SER A 46 13.24 -12.59 6.96
CA SER A 46 13.37 -13.97 7.45
C SER A 46 13.28 -15.01 6.35
N ASN A 47 12.55 -14.74 5.27
CA ASN A 47 12.33 -15.66 4.17
C ASN A 47 13.35 -15.46 3.06
N SER A 48 13.66 -16.52 2.32
CA SER A 48 14.49 -16.44 1.12
C SER A 48 13.79 -15.64 0.00
N TYR A 49 12.48 -15.66 -0.03
CA TYR A 49 11.61 -14.88 -0.91
C TYR A 49 10.19 -14.85 -0.31
N THR A 50 9.37 -13.90 -0.77
CA THR A 50 7.96 -13.79 -0.40
C THR A 50 7.10 -13.97 -1.65
N HIS A 51 6.21 -14.94 -1.64
CA HIS A 51 5.28 -15.18 -2.74
C HIS A 51 4.23 -14.06 -2.81
N ALA A 52 4.25 -13.28 -3.88
CA ALA A 52 3.29 -12.22 -4.12
C ALA A 52 2.75 -12.27 -5.55
N MET A 53 1.45 -11.98 -5.71
CA MET A 53 0.81 -11.83 -7.01
C MET A 53 -0.19 -10.67 -6.99
N GLY A 54 -0.49 -10.16 -8.18
CA GLY A 54 -1.46 -9.08 -8.36
C GLY A 54 -2.89 -9.57 -8.18
N ALA A 55 -3.70 -8.79 -7.45
CA ALA A 55 -5.14 -8.98 -7.35
C ALA A 55 -5.87 -7.64 -7.44
N LEU A 56 -6.97 -7.58 -8.17
CA LEU A 56 -7.84 -6.40 -8.30
C LEU A 56 -9.16 -6.55 -7.57
N THR A 57 -9.58 -7.76 -7.29
CA THR A 57 -10.87 -8.05 -6.66
C THR A 57 -10.68 -8.83 -5.37
N GLY A 58 -11.61 -8.66 -4.43
CA GLY A 58 -11.63 -9.44 -3.22
C GLY A 58 -11.75 -10.94 -3.47
N GLY A 59 -12.50 -11.35 -4.50
CA GLY A 59 -12.64 -12.76 -4.88
C GLY A 59 -11.32 -13.37 -5.35
N GLN A 60 -10.55 -12.65 -6.19
CA GLN A 60 -9.20 -13.08 -6.58
C GLN A 60 -8.30 -13.22 -5.34
N ALA A 61 -8.25 -12.20 -4.49
CA ALA A 61 -7.43 -12.20 -3.30
C ALA A 61 -7.74 -13.38 -2.37
N VAL A 62 -9.01 -13.64 -2.09
CA VAL A 62 -9.45 -14.78 -1.25
C VAL A 62 -8.98 -16.12 -1.84
N GLN A 63 -9.12 -16.32 -3.15
CA GLN A 63 -8.67 -17.57 -3.78
C GLN A 63 -7.15 -17.72 -3.78
N MET A 64 -6.41 -16.62 -4.01
CA MET A 64 -4.95 -16.61 -3.97
C MET A 64 -4.42 -16.93 -2.57
N VAL A 65 -4.97 -16.29 -1.53
CA VAL A 65 -4.58 -16.57 -0.14
C VAL A 65 -4.92 -18.00 0.25
N LYS A 66 -6.10 -18.49 -0.13
CA LYS A 66 -6.49 -19.89 0.08
C LYS A 66 -5.54 -20.87 -0.63
N GLY A 67 -4.95 -20.44 -1.75
CA GLY A 67 -3.92 -21.20 -2.48
C GLY A 67 -2.51 -21.09 -1.89
N GLY A 68 -2.32 -20.37 -0.78
CA GLY A 68 -1.03 -20.22 -0.09
C GLY A 68 -0.22 -18.96 -0.45
N LEU A 69 -0.85 -17.96 -1.06
CA LEU A 69 -0.17 -16.70 -1.35
C LEU A 69 0.15 -15.93 -0.05
N GLU A 70 1.38 -15.43 0.08
CA GLU A 70 1.90 -14.81 1.29
C GLU A 70 1.75 -13.27 1.29
N ALA A 71 1.61 -12.66 0.11
CA ALA A 71 1.42 -11.21 -0.05
C ALA A 71 0.67 -10.89 -1.33
N ILE A 72 -0.03 -9.77 -1.36
CA ILE A 72 -0.74 -9.27 -2.53
C ILE A 72 -0.04 -8.02 -3.02
N TYR A 73 0.20 -7.94 -4.34
CA TYR A 73 0.60 -6.73 -5.01
C TYR A 73 -0.63 -6.07 -5.67
N LEU A 74 -0.82 -4.79 -5.42
CA LEU A 74 -1.86 -4.00 -6.07
C LEU A 74 -1.22 -3.02 -7.04
N SER A 75 -1.28 -3.37 -8.32
CA SER A 75 -0.68 -2.61 -9.41
C SER A 75 -1.54 -1.40 -9.81
N GLY A 76 -0.92 -0.22 -9.88
CA GLY A 76 -1.54 0.98 -10.45
C GLY A 76 -1.91 0.82 -11.91
N TRP A 77 -1.09 0.12 -12.71
CA TRP A 77 -1.40 -0.21 -14.10
C TRP A 77 -2.73 -0.98 -14.23
N GLN A 78 -2.93 -2.00 -13.40
CA GLN A 78 -4.19 -2.76 -13.40
C GLN A 78 -5.37 -1.89 -12.93
N VAL A 79 -5.15 -1.02 -11.95
CA VAL A 79 -6.20 -0.07 -11.49
C VAL A 79 -6.55 0.92 -12.60
N ALA A 80 -5.57 1.44 -13.33
CA ALA A 80 -5.81 2.31 -14.48
C ALA A 80 -6.69 1.62 -15.54
N GLY A 81 -6.41 0.35 -15.82
CA GLY A 81 -7.11 -0.42 -16.86
C GLY A 81 -8.50 -0.90 -16.46
N ASP A 82 -8.74 -1.23 -15.18
CA ASP A 82 -9.93 -2.03 -14.84
C ASP A 82 -10.59 -1.74 -13.48
N ALA A 83 -10.01 -0.89 -12.63
CA ALA A 83 -10.53 -0.76 -11.27
C ALA A 83 -10.52 0.68 -10.71
N ASN A 84 -10.37 1.68 -11.55
CA ASN A 84 -10.35 3.07 -11.10
C ASN A 84 -11.74 3.65 -10.86
N LEU A 85 -11.80 4.70 -10.05
CA LEU A 85 -13.06 5.36 -9.66
C LEU A 85 -13.63 6.31 -10.73
N ALA A 86 -12.90 6.56 -11.81
CA ALA A 86 -13.45 7.27 -12.97
C ALA A 86 -14.30 6.36 -13.89
N GLU A 87 -14.31 5.04 -13.59
CA GLU A 87 -15.02 4.03 -14.39
C GLU A 87 -14.58 4.02 -15.86
N GLN A 88 -13.33 4.38 -16.11
CA GLN A 88 -12.73 4.45 -17.43
C GLN A 88 -11.60 3.43 -17.61
N VAL A 89 -11.24 3.15 -18.83
CA VAL A 89 -10.04 2.39 -19.19
C VAL A 89 -8.95 3.39 -19.56
N TYR A 90 -7.95 3.51 -18.71
CA TYR A 90 -6.82 4.42 -18.93
C TYR A 90 -5.52 3.68 -19.21
N PRO A 91 -4.62 4.31 -19.99
CA PRO A 91 -3.22 3.89 -19.95
C PRO A 91 -2.63 4.17 -18.57
N ASP A 92 -1.52 3.53 -18.25
CA ASP A 92 -0.79 3.70 -17.00
C ASP A 92 -0.03 5.05 -16.97
N GLN A 93 -0.78 6.12 -16.81
CA GLN A 93 -0.32 7.52 -16.82
C GLN A 93 -0.91 8.34 -15.67
N SER A 94 -1.39 7.69 -14.61
CA SER A 94 -2.00 8.35 -13.44
C SER A 94 -3.16 9.29 -13.80
N LEU A 95 -3.99 8.91 -14.77
CA LEU A 95 -5.14 9.71 -15.19
C LEU A 95 -6.39 9.46 -14.34
N TYR A 96 -6.39 8.42 -13.54
CA TYR A 96 -7.49 8.07 -12.66
C TYR A 96 -7.41 8.84 -11.32
N PRO A 97 -8.53 8.96 -10.57
CA PRO A 97 -8.53 9.61 -9.26
C PRO A 97 -7.56 8.96 -8.28
N ALA A 98 -6.78 9.77 -7.55
CA ALA A 98 -5.73 9.32 -6.64
C ALA A 98 -6.19 8.33 -5.56
N ASN A 99 -7.48 8.40 -5.15
CA ASN A 99 -8.07 7.50 -4.17
C ASN A 99 -8.55 6.15 -4.75
N SER A 100 -8.27 5.87 -6.03
CA SER A 100 -8.67 4.60 -6.65
C SER A 100 -7.94 3.40 -6.05
N VAL A 101 -6.61 3.45 -5.94
CA VAL A 101 -5.81 2.37 -5.34
C VAL A 101 -6.18 2.13 -3.87
N PRO A 102 -6.26 3.14 -2.98
CA PRO A 102 -6.74 2.94 -1.61
C PRO A 102 -8.13 2.29 -1.52
N THR A 103 -9.01 2.62 -2.46
CA THR A 103 -10.35 2.01 -2.51
C THR A 103 -10.28 0.51 -2.81
N VAL A 104 -9.42 0.10 -3.74
CA VAL A 104 -9.23 -1.33 -4.05
C VAL A 104 -8.54 -2.06 -2.89
N VAL A 105 -7.53 -1.46 -2.25
CA VAL A 105 -6.92 -2.00 -1.01
C VAL A 105 -8.00 -2.30 0.03
N ARG A 106 -8.90 -1.35 0.27
CA ARG A 106 -10.00 -1.51 1.24
C ARG A 106 -10.96 -2.63 0.84
N ARG A 107 -11.30 -2.74 -0.44
CA ARG A 107 -12.16 -3.84 -0.95
C ARG A 107 -11.53 -5.20 -0.72
N ILE A 108 -10.24 -5.35 -1.03
CA ILE A 108 -9.49 -6.60 -0.83
C ILE A 108 -9.42 -6.93 0.66
N ASN A 109 -9.02 -6.00 1.51
CA ASN A 109 -8.97 -6.19 2.96
C ASN A 109 -10.34 -6.58 3.54
N ASN A 110 -11.43 -5.98 3.06
CA ASN A 110 -12.77 -6.34 3.50
C ASN A 110 -13.15 -7.78 3.11
N ALA A 111 -12.74 -8.25 1.93
CA ALA A 111 -12.98 -9.62 1.50
C ALA A 111 -12.17 -10.62 2.32
N LEU A 112 -10.87 -10.36 2.55
CA LEU A 112 -10.00 -11.18 3.37
C LEU A 112 -10.49 -11.22 4.82
N ARG A 113 -10.87 -10.08 5.39
CA ARG A 113 -11.43 -9.99 6.74
C ARG A 113 -12.75 -10.76 6.85
N ARG A 114 -13.57 -10.78 5.80
CA ARG A 114 -14.78 -11.58 5.78
C ARG A 114 -14.49 -13.07 5.75
N ALA A 115 -13.50 -13.51 4.99
CA ALA A 115 -13.05 -14.89 4.98
C ALA A 115 -12.51 -15.32 6.36
N ASP A 116 -11.69 -14.47 6.98
CA ASP A 116 -11.21 -14.67 8.35
C ASP A 116 -12.35 -14.80 9.36
N GLN A 117 -13.34 -13.90 9.34
CA GLN A 117 -14.50 -13.95 10.22
C GLN A 117 -15.31 -15.25 10.07
N ILE A 118 -15.47 -15.74 8.85
CA ILE A 118 -16.20 -17.00 8.59
C ILE A 118 -15.43 -18.16 9.21
N GLU A 119 -14.13 -18.29 8.89
CA GLU A 119 -13.29 -19.37 9.42
C GLU A 119 -13.21 -19.32 10.95
N TRP A 120 -13.07 -18.10 11.50
CA TRP A 120 -13.08 -17.90 12.96
C TRP A 120 -14.39 -18.36 13.60
N SER A 121 -15.55 -18.05 13.00
CA SER A 121 -16.87 -18.45 13.51
C SER A 121 -17.10 -19.97 13.49
N GLU A 122 -16.41 -20.65 12.58
CA GLU A 122 -16.43 -22.13 12.48
C GLU A 122 -15.43 -22.81 13.44
N GLY A 123 -14.71 -22.04 14.25
CA GLY A 123 -13.68 -22.57 15.16
C GLY A 123 -12.39 -23.01 14.47
N LYS A 124 -12.23 -22.73 13.20
CA LYS A 124 -11.04 -23.06 12.41
C LYS A 124 -9.98 -21.98 12.49
N ARG A 125 -8.72 -22.33 12.22
CA ARG A 125 -7.56 -21.41 12.24
C ARG A 125 -6.51 -21.89 11.23
N ASP A 126 -6.96 -22.37 10.09
CA ASP A 126 -6.11 -23.06 9.11
C ASP A 126 -5.43 -22.09 8.13
N SER A 127 -5.99 -20.88 7.98
CA SER A 127 -5.54 -19.92 6.97
C SER A 127 -5.07 -18.60 7.58
N GLU A 128 -4.00 -18.06 7.04
CA GLU A 128 -3.52 -16.71 7.32
C GLU A 128 -4.19 -15.72 6.35
N TRP A 129 -5.44 -15.35 6.60
CA TRP A 129 -6.23 -14.55 5.68
C TRP A 129 -5.72 -13.12 5.50
N LEU A 130 -5.22 -12.49 6.57
CA LEU A 130 -4.80 -11.10 6.55
C LEU A 130 -3.33 -10.97 6.11
N VAL A 131 -3.07 -11.36 4.86
CA VAL A 131 -1.76 -11.19 4.23
C VAL A 131 -1.48 -9.73 3.90
N PRO A 132 -0.21 -9.29 3.92
CA PRO A 132 0.16 -7.92 3.59
C PRO A 132 -0.16 -7.57 2.15
N ILE A 133 -0.65 -6.34 1.94
CA ILE A 133 -0.88 -5.75 0.61
C ILE A 133 0.15 -4.67 0.38
N VAL A 134 0.94 -4.80 -0.69
CA VAL A 134 1.83 -3.75 -1.20
C VAL A 134 1.12 -3.02 -2.34
N ALA A 135 0.94 -1.72 -2.20
CA ALA A 135 0.15 -0.91 -3.11
C ALA A 135 1.00 0.08 -3.91
N ASP A 136 0.61 0.28 -5.15
CA ASP A 136 1.21 1.24 -6.07
C ASP A 136 0.67 2.65 -5.78
N ALA A 137 1.55 3.59 -5.50
CA ALA A 137 1.23 5.01 -5.34
C ALA A 137 1.58 5.84 -6.58
N GLU A 138 1.96 5.17 -7.68
CA GLU A 138 2.36 5.87 -8.90
C GLU A 138 3.48 6.88 -8.63
N ALA A 139 3.42 8.06 -9.24
CA ALA A 139 4.30 9.19 -8.93
C ALA A 139 3.68 10.20 -7.94
N GLY A 140 2.72 9.78 -7.11
CA GLY A 140 2.12 10.59 -6.05
C GLY A 140 0.98 11.52 -6.48
N PHE A 141 0.58 11.53 -7.75
CA PHE A 141 -0.55 12.31 -8.29
C PHE A 141 -0.42 13.84 -8.12
N GLY A 142 0.79 14.33 -7.98
CA GLY A 142 1.05 15.78 -7.86
C GLY A 142 2.33 16.08 -7.10
N GLY A 143 2.27 17.04 -6.18
CA GLY A 143 3.41 17.43 -5.35
C GLY A 143 3.46 16.69 -4.01
N PRO A 144 4.37 17.11 -3.09
CA PRO A 144 4.56 16.46 -1.79
C PRO A 144 3.29 16.34 -0.94
N LEU A 145 2.41 17.35 -0.99
CA LEU A 145 1.15 17.31 -0.24
C LEU A 145 0.17 16.27 -0.80
N ASN A 146 0.15 16.07 -2.12
CA ASN A 146 -0.65 15.02 -2.74
C ASN A 146 -0.15 13.63 -2.31
N ALA A 147 1.17 13.42 -2.32
CA ALA A 147 1.79 12.19 -1.87
C ALA A 147 1.49 11.91 -0.38
N PHE A 148 1.59 12.93 0.47
CA PHE A 148 1.25 12.84 1.89
C PHE A 148 -0.20 12.40 2.13
N GLU A 149 -1.17 13.02 1.47
CA GLU A 149 -2.59 12.66 1.58
C GLU A 149 -2.88 11.27 1.01
N LEU A 150 -2.21 10.90 -0.09
CA LEU A 150 -2.33 9.55 -0.64
C LEU A 150 -1.78 8.50 0.33
N MET A 151 -0.63 8.75 0.97
CA MET A 151 -0.08 7.83 1.98
C MET A 151 -1.02 7.64 3.16
N LYS A 152 -1.64 8.71 3.66
CA LYS A 152 -2.68 8.60 4.70
C LYS A 152 -3.82 7.69 4.25
N SER A 153 -4.33 7.90 3.04
CA SER A 153 -5.42 7.07 2.49
C SER A 153 -5.02 5.60 2.33
N MET A 154 -3.76 5.32 1.97
CA MET A 154 -3.22 3.95 1.91
C MET A 154 -3.18 3.29 3.29
N ILE A 155 -2.70 4.00 4.30
CA ILE A 155 -2.67 3.51 5.69
C ILE A 155 -4.10 3.25 6.19
N GLU A 156 -5.02 4.18 5.98
CA GLU A 156 -6.44 4.03 6.36
C GLU A 156 -7.12 2.85 5.66
N ALA A 157 -6.74 2.57 4.42
CA ALA A 157 -7.22 1.41 3.67
C ALA A 157 -6.63 0.08 4.15
N GLY A 158 -5.54 0.11 4.92
CA GLY A 158 -4.85 -1.06 5.45
C GLY A 158 -3.74 -1.59 4.54
N ALA A 159 -3.11 -0.75 3.72
CA ALA A 159 -1.91 -1.13 2.98
C ALA A 159 -0.75 -1.43 3.95
N ALA A 160 -0.02 -2.49 3.70
CA ALA A 160 1.14 -2.93 4.47
C ALA A 160 2.45 -2.31 3.98
N GLY A 161 2.51 -1.99 2.71
CA GLY A 161 3.60 -1.33 2.05
C GLY A 161 3.09 -0.50 0.88
N VAL A 162 3.84 0.53 0.53
CA VAL A 162 3.54 1.43 -0.60
C VAL A 162 4.85 1.70 -1.32
N HIS A 163 4.84 1.65 -2.63
CA HIS A 163 5.97 2.11 -3.43
C HIS A 163 5.61 3.35 -4.23
N TRP A 164 6.61 4.16 -4.48
CA TRP A 164 6.54 5.43 -5.17
C TRP A 164 7.52 5.45 -6.34
N GLU A 165 7.10 6.02 -7.44
CA GLU A 165 7.98 6.21 -8.59
C GLU A 165 8.61 7.61 -8.56
N ASP A 166 9.90 7.70 -8.88
CA ASP A 166 10.65 8.95 -8.98
C ASP A 166 10.39 9.72 -10.29
N GLN A 167 9.24 9.51 -10.90
CA GLN A 167 8.78 10.24 -12.08
C GLN A 167 8.16 11.58 -11.71
N LEU A 168 8.27 12.56 -12.61
CA LEU A 168 7.48 13.78 -12.53
C LEU A 168 6.00 13.42 -12.73
N ALA A 169 5.15 13.69 -11.73
CA ALA A 169 3.76 13.24 -11.71
C ALA A 169 2.93 13.68 -12.93
N SER A 170 3.17 14.90 -13.44
CA SER A 170 2.50 15.41 -14.64
C SER A 170 2.90 14.71 -15.96
N GLU A 171 4.04 14.01 -15.96
CA GLU A 171 4.60 13.34 -17.14
C GLU A 171 4.71 11.82 -16.94
N LYS A 172 4.01 11.28 -15.96
CA LYS A 172 4.07 9.87 -15.57
C LYS A 172 3.71 8.95 -16.74
N LYS A 173 4.50 7.94 -16.93
CA LYS A 173 4.31 6.86 -17.91
C LYS A 173 4.49 5.51 -17.24
N CYS A 174 3.92 4.46 -17.88
CA CYS A 174 4.15 3.08 -17.47
C CYS A 174 5.66 2.78 -17.33
N GLY A 175 6.03 2.05 -16.30
CA GLY A 175 7.41 1.64 -16.03
C GLY A 175 8.13 0.97 -17.20
N HIS A 176 7.38 0.29 -18.08
CA HIS A 176 7.90 -0.39 -19.28
C HIS A 176 8.19 0.54 -20.46
N MET A 177 7.74 1.79 -20.42
CA MET A 177 7.93 2.75 -21.51
C MET A 177 9.20 3.57 -21.34
N GLY A 178 9.83 3.91 -22.47
CA GLY A 178 10.94 4.87 -22.50
C GLY A 178 10.49 6.33 -22.39
N GLY A 179 11.45 7.24 -22.23
CA GLY A 179 11.21 8.69 -22.20
C GLY A 179 10.51 9.19 -20.93
N LYS A 180 10.75 8.55 -19.79
CA LYS A 180 10.31 9.04 -18.49
C LYS A 180 11.00 10.33 -18.11
N VAL A 181 10.28 11.23 -17.45
CA VAL A 181 10.83 12.43 -16.82
C VAL A 181 10.97 12.15 -15.34
N LEU A 182 12.22 12.13 -14.84
CA LEU A 182 12.50 11.86 -13.44
C LEU A 182 12.61 13.16 -12.64
N VAL A 183 12.26 13.11 -11.37
CA VAL A 183 12.55 14.17 -10.41
C VAL A 183 13.95 13.97 -9.81
N PRO A 184 14.64 15.03 -9.34
CA PRO A 184 15.90 14.88 -8.64
C PRO A 184 15.76 13.99 -7.39
N PRO A 185 16.75 13.12 -7.06
CA PRO A 185 16.66 12.24 -5.89
C PRO A 185 16.31 12.95 -4.59
N GLN A 186 16.86 14.15 -4.34
CA GLN A 186 16.55 14.93 -3.14
C GLN A 186 15.09 15.38 -3.07
N GLN A 187 14.45 15.58 -4.21
CA GLN A 187 13.02 15.90 -4.26
C GLN A 187 12.19 14.64 -4.00
N HIS A 188 12.63 13.49 -4.49
CA HIS A 188 11.92 12.22 -4.28
C HIS A 188 11.99 11.73 -2.83
N ILE A 189 13.12 11.97 -2.16
CA ILE A 189 13.34 11.56 -0.76
C ILE A 189 12.51 12.38 0.24
N ARG A 190 12.19 13.63 -0.09
CA ARG A 190 11.35 14.51 0.77
C ARG A 190 9.90 14.09 0.82
#